data_8754f5aea750b103e3b14d300f3d2baa
#
_entry.id   8754f5aea750b103e3b14d300f3d2baa
#
_cell.length_a   1.000
_cell.length_b   1.000
_cell.length_c   1.000
_cell.angle_alpha   90.00
_cell.angle_beta   90.00
_cell.angle_gamma   90.00
#
_symmetry.space_group_name_H-M   'P 1'
#
loop_
_entity.id
_entity.type
_entity.pdbx_description
1 polymer ?
#
loop_
_entity_poly.entity_id
_entity_poly.type
_entity_poly.pdbx_seq_one_letter_code
_entity_poly.pdbx_strand_id
1 'polypeptide(L)'
;MKCVLLACTGLMVLTLGGCSSSIATKGPKPDQPYEDAMDTGKSVYGIGQATQAEAQYRTAMDRALMRDDAASIHEAGFNLAAVLLAENEPQKALQSLGETEAALSLRGVSDTSDLAVIRAAALYRLHDTVFASQAVARALQSPDMGIRERALYLSGLIAADLRQDTVLAQRVNDLATFRETSAQVDRQELTARLNLLRGQPELASSESLSVVKSRRDALDYRGMRRALTLAADAADAAGHQSQAAALRQQENISEQVAAKQAGDDSVVPKATAPEKAEPGKVTVQVHGTPVDQSGLGASD
;
A
#
# COMPACT_ATOMS: atom_id res chain seq x y z
N MET A 1 13.19 -86.94 13.93
CA MET A 1 13.92 -87.69 12.86
C MET A 1 14.02 -86.82 11.63
N LYS A 2 15.23 -86.74 11.09
CA LYS A 2 15.65 -86.22 9.77
C LYS A 2 15.57 -84.67 9.63
N CYS A 3 16.67 -83.98 9.81
CA CYS A 3 17.79 -83.64 8.89
C CYS A 3 17.36 -83.36 7.45
N VAL A 4 17.67 -82.18 6.97
CA VAL A 4 18.47 -81.98 5.77
C VAL A 4 18.60 -80.50 5.42
N LEU A 5 19.83 -80.02 5.56
CA LEU A 5 20.69 -79.31 4.60
C LEU A 5 20.36 -77.92 4.09
N LEU A 6 21.35 -77.06 4.37
CA LEU A 6 21.72 -75.79 3.79
C LEU A 6 21.75 -75.78 2.26
N ALA A 7 21.36 -74.69 1.67
CA ALA A 7 21.94 -74.18 0.44
C ALA A 7 22.06 -72.67 0.52
N CYS A 8 23.27 -72.17 0.72
CA CYS A 8 23.68 -70.79 0.54
C CYS A 8 23.68 -70.49 -0.94
N THR A 9 22.80 -69.51 -1.38
CA THR A 9 22.99 -68.85 -2.64
C THR A 9 23.16 -67.35 -2.36
N GLY A 10 24.40 -66.89 -2.53
CA GLY A 10 24.78 -65.50 -2.41
C GLY A 10 24.13 -64.70 -3.50
N LEU A 11 23.26 -63.76 -3.09
CA LEU A 11 22.72 -62.74 -3.97
C LEU A 11 23.59 -61.50 -3.84
N MET A 12 24.43 -61.29 -4.85
CA MET A 12 25.28 -60.12 -5.01
C MET A 12 24.39 -58.92 -5.39
N VAL A 13 24.05 -58.09 -4.39
CA VAL A 13 23.32 -56.82 -4.62
C VAL A 13 24.27 -55.83 -5.21
N LEU A 14 24.19 -55.62 -6.52
CA LEU A 14 24.78 -54.49 -7.19
C LEU A 14 24.02 -53.22 -6.75
N THR A 15 24.59 -52.43 -5.84
CA THR A 15 24.16 -51.06 -5.54
C THR A 15 24.52 -50.18 -6.71
N LEU A 16 23.57 -50.00 -7.63
CA LEU A 16 23.60 -48.89 -8.57
C LEU A 16 23.44 -47.61 -7.75
N GLY A 17 24.56 -46.97 -7.46
CA GLY A 17 24.59 -45.60 -6.95
C GLY A 17 23.98 -44.67 -7.99
N GLY A 18 22.67 -44.49 -7.95
CA GLY A 18 21.99 -43.44 -8.68
C GLY A 18 22.40 -42.10 -8.08
N CYS A 19 23.31 -41.39 -8.76
CA CYS A 19 23.45 -39.93 -8.58
C CYS A 19 22.12 -39.30 -8.96
N SER A 20 21.19 -39.15 -8.03
CA SER A 20 20.09 -38.22 -8.20
C SER A 20 20.70 -36.83 -8.11
N SER A 21 21.17 -36.31 -9.24
CA SER A 21 21.31 -34.87 -9.40
C SER A 21 19.88 -34.29 -9.25
N SER A 22 19.53 -33.86 -8.05
CA SER A 22 18.40 -32.95 -7.88
C SER A 22 18.70 -31.75 -8.76
N ILE A 23 18.05 -31.71 -9.92
CA ILE A 23 17.91 -30.48 -10.67
C ILE A 23 17.07 -29.62 -9.74
N ALA A 24 17.73 -28.88 -8.84
CA ALA A 24 17.12 -27.74 -8.23
C ALA A 24 16.74 -26.85 -9.40
N THR A 25 15.46 -26.83 -9.73
CA THR A 25 14.89 -25.78 -10.58
C THR A 25 15.13 -24.49 -9.84
N LYS A 26 16.34 -23.91 -10.07
CA LYS A 26 16.60 -22.54 -9.69
C LYS A 26 15.51 -21.73 -10.36
N GLY A 27 14.62 -21.13 -9.56
CA GLY A 27 13.71 -20.12 -10.05
C GLY A 27 14.46 -19.06 -10.89
N PRO A 28 13.76 -18.19 -11.58
CA PRO A 28 14.37 -17.12 -12.36
C PRO A 28 15.46 -16.45 -11.53
N LYS A 29 16.61 -16.18 -12.15
CA LYS A 29 17.72 -15.52 -11.45
C LYS A 29 17.22 -14.17 -10.91
N PRO A 30 17.47 -13.82 -9.64
CA PRO A 30 17.08 -12.52 -9.08
C PRO A 30 17.58 -11.38 -9.96
N ASP A 31 16.76 -10.38 -10.20
CA ASP A 31 17.16 -9.15 -10.88
C ASP A 31 17.46 -8.09 -9.84
N GLN A 32 18.72 -8.02 -9.41
CA GLN A 32 19.15 -7.09 -8.37
C GLN A 32 18.72 -5.64 -8.65
N PRO A 33 18.86 -5.09 -9.89
CA PRO A 33 18.36 -3.76 -10.20
C PRO A 33 16.85 -3.57 -10.02
N TYR A 34 16.04 -4.61 -10.26
CA TYR A 34 14.60 -4.57 -9.96
C TYR A 34 14.35 -4.53 -8.47
N GLU A 35 14.97 -5.45 -7.72
CA GLU A 35 14.80 -5.53 -6.26
C GLU A 35 15.25 -4.22 -5.57
N ASP A 36 16.43 -3.70 -5.96
CA ASP A 36 16.96 -2.44 -5.42
C ASP A 36 16.02 -1.26 -5.69
N ALA A 37 15.42 -1.20 -6.89
CA ALA A 37 14.45 -0.15 -7.23
C ALA A 37 13.15 -0.28 -6.41
N MET A 38 12.61 -1.51 -6.26
CA MET A 38 11.42 -1.77 -5.45
C MET A 38 11.64 -1.43 -3.98
N ASP A 39 12.76 -1.87 -3.39
CA ASP A 39 13.08 -1.63 -1.98
C ASP A 39 13.36 -0.15 -1.71
N THR A 40 14.09 0.52 -2.61
CA THR A 40 14.31 1.97 -2.52
C THR A 40 12.98 2.71 -2.62
N GLY A 41 12.12 2.35 -3.59
CA GLY A 41 10.79 2.94 -3.75
C GLY A 41 9.95 2.81 -2.48
N LYS A 42 9.89 1.62 -1.88
CA LYS A 42 9.18 1.38 -0.61
C LYS A 42 9.75 2.23 0.53
N SER A 43 11.08 2.30 0.63
CA SER A 43 11.77 3.03 1.69
C SER A 43 11.50 4.55 1.62
N VAL A 44 11.68 5.15 0.43
CA VAL A 44 11.49 6.60 0.26
C VAL A 44 10.01 6.99 0.34
N TYR A 45 9.10 6.12 -0.09
CA TYR A 45 7.66 6.30 0.11
C TYR A 45 7.29 6.31 1.60
N GLY A 46 7.91 5.40 2.39
CA GLY A 46 7.69 5.30 3.82
C GLY A 46 8.09 6.57 4.62
N ILE A 47 8.99 7.38 4.09
CA ILE A 47 9.38 8.68 4.66
C ILE A 47 8.73 9.88 3.97
N GLY A 48 7.68 9.65 3.14
CA GLY A 48 6.87 10.69 2.52
C GLY A 48 7.43 11.28 1.22
N GLN A 49 8.50 10.71 0.66
CA GLN A 49 9.11 11.18 -0.59
C GLN A 49 8.47 10.51 -1.82
N ALA A 50 7.23 10.85 -2.11
CA ALA A 50 6.42 10.18 -3.14
C ALA A 50 7.03 10.31 -4.54
N THR A 51 7.53 11.49 -4.93
CA THR A 51 8.15 11.72 -6.25
C THR A 51 9.40 10.86 -6.47
N GLN A 52 10.20 10.64 -5.42
CA GLN A 52 11.35 9.75 -5.51
C GLN A 52 10.90 8.28 -5.63
N ALA A 53 9.85 7.90 -4.90
CA ALA A 53 9.27 6.56 -5.00
C ALA A 53 8.72 6.30 -6.41
N GLU A 54 8.04 7.27 -7.03
CA GLU A 54 7.56 7.18 -8.41
C GLU A 54 8.72 6.85 -9.37
N ALA A 55 9.84 7.58 -9.28
CA ALA A 55 11.00 7.35 -10.13
C ALA A 55 11.57 5.93 -9.97
N GLN A 56 11.62 5.41 -8.74
CA GLN A 56 12.08 4.06 -8.46
C GLN A 56 11.11 2.99 -9.00
N TYR A 57 9.80 3.16 -8.78
CA TYR A 57 8.81 2.20 -9.31
C TYR A 57 8.73 2.21 -10.84
N ARG A 58 8.98 3.35 -11.51
CA ARG A 58 9.15 3.39 -12.98
C ARG A 58 10.36 2.57 -13.41
N THR A 59 11.51 2.72 -12.73
CA THR A 59 12.71 1.91 -13.00
C THR A 59 12.41 0.41 -12.81
N ALA A 60 11.71 0.04 -11.75
CA ALA A 60 11.29 -1.34 -11.50
C ALA A 60 10.38 -1.86 -12.61
N MET A 61 9.39 -1.07 -13.05
CA MET A 61 8.48 -1.42 -14.14
C MET A 61 9.21 -1.67 -15.45
N ASP A 62 10.16 -0.80 -15.82
CA ASP A 62 10.99 -0.97 -17.03
C ASP A 62 11.80 -2.26 -16.97
N ARG A 63 12.37 -2.58 -15.81
CA ARG A 63 13.12 -3.84 -15.59
C ARG A 63 12.19 -5.06 -15.71
N ALA A 64 11.02 -5.01 -15.10
CA ALA A 64 10.02 -6.09 -15.15
C ALA A 64 9.56 -6.36 -16.59
N LEU A 65 9.32 -5.31 -17.38
CA LEU A 65 8.96 -5.40 -18.79
C LEU A 65 10.09 -5.98 -19.63
N MET A 66 11.35 -5.56 -19.41
CA MET A 66 12.53 -6.13 -20.11
C MET A 66 12.70 -7.63 -19.83
N ARG A 67 12.32 -8.09 -18.64
CA ARG A 67 12.40 -9.51 -18.25
C ARG A 67 11.21 -10.33 -18.71
N ASP A 68 10.16 -9.68 -19.17
CA ASP A 68 8.88 -10.33 -19.51
C ASP A 68 8.25 -11.07 -18.32
N ASP A 69 8.50 -10.55 -17.09
CA ASP A 69 8.06 -11.17 -15.82
C ASP A 69 6.74 -10.59 -15.35
N ALA A 70 5.66 -11.34 -15.52
CA ALA A 70 4.31 -10.91 -15.17
C ALA A 70 4.14 -10.55 -13.69
N ALA A 71 4.76 -11.28 -12.77
CA ALA A 71 4.64 -11.02 -11.34
C ALA A 71 5.32 -9.68 -10.97
N SER A 72 6.54 -9.44 -11.50
CA SER A 72 7.25 -8.18 -11.30
C SER A 72 6.53 -7.00 -11.96
N ILE A 73 5.95 -7.18 -13.17
CA ILE A 73 5.12 -6.16 -13.84
C ILE A 73 3.92 -5.79 -12.98
N HIS A 74 3.25 -6.78 -12.40
CA HIS A 74 2.09 -6.56 -11.54
C HIS A 74 2.49 -5.77 -10.29
N GLU A 75 3.53 -6.22 -9.57
CA GLU A 75 3.98 -5.56 -8.34
C GLU A 75 4.46 -4.13 -8.59
N ALA A 76 5.29 -3.91 -9.60
CA ALA A 76 5.79 -2.58 -9.94
C ALA A 76 4.65 -1.65 -10.39
N GLY A 77 3.74 -2.14 -11.23
CA GLY A 77 2.57 -1.38 -11.71
C GLY A 77 1.60 -1.01 -10.60
N PHE A 78 1.34 -1.91 -9.65
CA PHE A 78 0.54 -1.63 -8.46
C PHE A 78 1.16 -0.50 -7.63
N ASN A 79 2.46 -0.60 -7.29
CA ASN A 79 3.13 0.40 -6.47
C ASN A 79 3.25 1.75 -7.18
N LEU A 80 3.53 1.75 -8.51
CA LEU A 80 3.55 2.97 -9.30
C LEU A 80 2.20 3.67 -9.32
N ALA A 81 1.12 2.95 -9.55
CA ALA A 81 -0.22 3.54 -9.54
C ALA A 81 -0.62 4.05 -8.14
N ALA A 82 -0.23 3.33 -7.08
CA ALA A 82 -0.50 3.72 -5.70
C ALA A 82 0.24 5.02 -5.33
N VAL A 83 1.52 5.16 -5.71
CA VAL A 83 2.29 6.38 -5.44
C VAL A 83 1.76 7.57 -6.23
N LEU A 84 1.36 7.40 -7.49
CA LEU A 84 0.74 8.45 -8.29
C LEU A 84 -0.57 8.96 -7.67
N LEU A 85 -1.36 8.06 -7.07
CA LEU A 85 -2.49 8.48 -6.25
C LEU A 85 -2.06 9.23 -4.99
N ALA A 86 -0.97 8.85 -4.35
CA ALA A 86 -0.45 9.57 -3.19
C ALA A 86 -0.01 10.99 -3.55
N GLU A 87 0.53 11.21 -4.74
CA GLU A 87 0.90 12.52 -5.29
C GLU A 87 -0.29 13.35 -5.78
N ASN A 88 -1.52 12.83 -5.67
CA ASN A 88 -2.74 13.44 -6.17
C ASN A 88 -2.79 13.56 -7.71
N GLU A 89 -2.22 12.58 -8.40
CA GLU A 89 -2.16 12.47 -9.85
C GLU A 89 -3.05 11.33 -10.37
N PRO A 90 -4.38 11.39 -10.18
CA PRO A 90 -5.28 10.28 -10.49
C PRO A 90 -5.32 9.93 -11.98
N GLN A 91 -5.13 10.90 -12.88
CA GLN A 91 -5.07 10.66 -14.33
C GLN A 91 -3.84 9.83 -14.70
N LYS A 92 -2.67 10.17 -14.15
CA LYS A 92 -1.44 9.40 -14.38
C LYS A 92 -1.55 7.99 -13.79
N ALA A 93 -2.19 7.85 -12.62
CA ALA A 93 -2.48 6.55 -12.03
C ALA A 93 -3.35 5.68 -12.97
N LEU A 94 -4.40 6.24 -13.56
CA LEU A 94 -5.26 5.52 -14.52
C LEU A 94 -4.50 5.12 -15.78
N GLN A 95 -3.62 5.98 -16.29
CA GLN A 95 -2.77 5.65 -17.44
C GLN A 95 -1.83 4.48 -17.11
N SER A 96 -1.09 4.58 -16.00
CA SER A 96 -0.17 3.53 -15.53
C SER A 96 -0.88 2.20 -15.31
N LEU A 97 -2.10 2.21 -14.74
CA LEU A 97 -2.92 1.01 -14.59
C LEU A 97 -3.32 0.42 -15.95
N GLY A 98 -3.66 1.25 -16.93
CA GLY A 98 -3.99 0.80 -18.28
C GLY A 98 -2.81 0.10 -18.95
N GLU A 99 -1.62 0.66 -18.84
CA GLU A 99 -0.37 0.09 -19.37
C GLU A 99 -0.02 -1.24 -18.66
N THR A 100 -0.16 -1.27 -17.34
CA THR A 100 0.08 -2.47 -16.53
C THR A 100 -0.90 -3.60 -16.87
N GLU A 101 -2.20 -3.32 -16.91
CA GLU A 101 -3.22 -4.33 -17.24
C GLU A 101 -3.05 -4.85 -18.68
N ALA A 102 -2.69 -3.98 -19.64
CA ALA A 102 -2.40 -4.41 -21.01
C ALA A 102 -1.19 -5.36 -21.06
N ALA A 103 -0.11 -5.01 -20.34
CA ALA A 103 1.08 -5.84 -20.25
C ALA A 103 0.80 -7.21 -19.60
N LEU A 104 -0.02 -7.24 -18.54
CA LEU A 104 -0.43 -8.46 -17.85
C LEU A 104 -1.35 -9.33 -18.72
N SER A 105 -2.28 -8.71 -19.43
CA SER A 105 -3.18 -9.42 -20.34
C SER A 105 -2.45 -10.16 -21.46
N LEU A 106 -1.38 -9.56 -22.03
CA LEU A 106 -0.51 -10.21 -23.01
C LEU A 106 0.17 -11.48 -22.47
N ARG A 107 0.30 -11.59 -21.14
CA ARG A 107 0.92 -12.71 -20.43
C ARG A 107 -0.11 -13.67 -19.82
N GLY A 108 -1.39 -13.51 -20.17
CA GLY A 108 -2.47 -14.36 -19.70
C GLY A 108 -2.87 -14.16 -18.24
N VAL A 109 -2.43 -13.07 -17.59
CA VAL A 109 -2.86 -12.72 -16.24
C VAL A 109 -4.20 -12.01 -16.30
N SER A 110 -5.22 -12.61 -15.66
CA SER A 110 -6.60 -12.10 -15.68
C SER A 110 -7.07 -11.56 -14.32
N ASP A 111 -6.45 -12.00 -13.21
CA ASP A 111 -6.79 -11.47 -11.89
C ASP A 111 -5.97 -10.19 -11.61
N THR A 112 -6.65 -9.07 -11.69
CA THR A 112 -6.15 -7.72 -11.42
C THR A 112 -7.11 -6.99 -10.45
N SER A 113 -7.70 -7.73 -9.52
CA SER A 113 -8.70 -7.19 -8.58
C SER A 113 -8.12 -6.12 -7.64
N ASP A 114 -6.86 -6.22 -7.28
CA ASP A 114 -6.11 -5.22 -6.51
C ASP A 114 -5.87 -3.94 -7.33
N LEU A 115 -5.51 -4.06 -8.61
CA LEU A 115 -5.40 -2.91 -9.51
C LEU A 115 -6.77 -2.22 -9.69
N ALA A 116 -7.86 -2.98 -9.68
CA ALA A 116 -9.21 -2.45 -9.75
C ALA A 116 -9.57 -1.56 -8.56
N VAL A 117 -9.06 -1.82 -7.35
CA VAL A 117 -9.23 -0.93 -6.19
C VAL A 117 -8.56 0.43 -6.43
N ILE A 118 -7.31 0.43 -6.94
CA ILE A 118 -6.59 1.67 -7.23
C ILE A 118 -7.30 2.44 -8.35
N ARG A 119 -7.75 1.74 -9.41
CA ARG A 119 -8.55 2.33 -10.49
C ARG A 119 -9.82 3.00 -9.97
N ALA A 120 -10.55 2.30 -9.10
CA ALA A 120 -11.77 2.86 -8.49
C ALA A 120 -11.46 4.09 -7.64
N ALA A 121 -10.38 4.07 -6.86
CA ALA A 121 -9.94 5.23 -6.08
C ALA A 121 -9.53 6.42 -6.95
N ALA A 122 -8.87 6.18 -8.08
CA ALA A 122 -8.51 7.23 -9.03
C ALA A 122 -9.75 7.86 -9.67
N LEU A 123 -10.68 7.04 -10.16
CA LEU A 123 -11.95 7.49 -10.75
C LEU A 123 -12.80 8.25 -9.72
N TYR A 124 -12.87 7.76 -8.48
CA TYR A 124 -13.57 8.44 -7.40
C TYR A 124 -13.00 9.84 -7.12
N ARG A 125 -11.67 10.00 -7.14
CA ARG A 125 -11.03 11.32 -6.98
C ARG A 125 -11.29 12.26 -8.16
N LEU A 126 -11.54 11.72 -9.34
CA LEU A 126 -11.95 12.46 -10.53
C LEU A 126 -13.46 12.76 -10.56
N HIS A 127 -14.19 12.41 -9.51
CA HIS A 127 -15.65 12.50 -9.42
C HIS A 127 -16.39 11.69 -10.49
N ASP A 128 -15.70 10.72 -11.11
CA ASP A 128 -16.32 9.78 -12.05
C ASP A 128 -16.91 8.58 -11.29
N THR A 129 -18.00 8.83 -10.59
CA THR A 129 -18.64 7.85 -9.69
C THR A 129 -19.20 6.64 -10.43
N VAL A 130 -19.56 6.79 -11.71
CA VAL A 130 -20.11 5.68 -12.53
C VAL A 130 -19.02 4.67 -12.80
N PHE A 131 -17.89 5.09 -13.38
CA PHE A 131 -16.78 4.18 -13.65
C PHE A 131 -16.10 3.71 -12.37
N ALA A 132 -16.05 4.54 -11.31
CA ALA A 132 -15.58 4.11 -9.99
C ALA A 132 -16.42 2.94 -9.44
N SER A 133 -17.75 3.01 -9.56
CA SER A 133 -18.66 1.93 -9.15
C SER A 133 -18.41 0.63 -9.93
N GLN A 134 -18.15 0.73 -11.24
CA GLN A 134 -17.83 -0.43 -12.06
C GLN A 134 -16.48 -1.06 -11.69
N ALA A 135 -15.46 -0.23 -11.44
CA ALA A 135 -14.14 -0.72 -11.04
C ALA A 135 -14.19 -1.39 -9.68
N VAL A 136 -14.84 -0.77 -8.68
CA VAL A 136 -14.93 -1.35 -7.33
C VAL A 136 -15.74 -2.65 -7.30
N ALA A 137 -16.72 -2.82 -8.19
CA ALA A 137 -17.50 -4.04 -8.27
C ALA A 137 -16.64 -5.28 -8.61
N ARG A 138 -15.59 -5.13 -9.42
CA ARG A 138 -14.61 -6.21 -9.67
C ARG A 138 -13.80 -6.53 -8.42
N ALA A 139 -13.31 -5.52 -7.73
CA ALA A 139 -12.52 -5.69 -6.51
C ALA A 139 -13.31 -6.36 -5.36
N LEU A 140 -14.62 -6.12 -5.27
CA LEU A 140 -15.52 -6.77 -4.30
C LEU A 140 -15.62 -8.29 -4.49
N GLN A 141 -15.29 -8.83 -5.68
CA GLN A 141 -15.29 -10.25 -5.97
C GLN A 141 -13.92 -10.91 -5.66
N SER A 142 -12.92 -10.15 -5.24
CA SER A 142 -11.60 -10.71 -4.93
C SER A 142 -11.68 -11.78 -3.85
N PRO A 143 -10.95 -12.89 -3.98
CA PRO A 143 -10.78 -13.85 -2.89
C PRO A 143 -9.94 -13.29 -1.73
N ASP A 144 -9.10 -12.29 -2.01
CA ASP A 144 -8.27 -11.62 -1.02
C ASP A 144 -9.10 -10.73 -0.10
N MET A 145 -9.00 -10.97 1.21
CA MET A 145 -9.78 -10.25 2.23
C MET A 145 -9.36 -8.78 2.33
N GLY A 146 -8.07 -8.47 2.19
CA GLY A 146 -7.58 -7.08 2.27
C GLY A 146 -8.02 -6.24 1.06
N ILE A 147 -8.05 -6.85 -0.13
CA ILE A 147 -8.61 -6.20 -1.33
C ILE A 147 -10.10 -5.93 -1.13
N ARG A 148 -10.85 -6.92 -0.64
CA ARG A 148 -12.30 -6.75 -0.37
C ARG A 148 -12.59 -5.69 0.67
N GLU A 149 -11.82 -5.63 1.76
CA GLU A 149 -11.95 -4.59 2.79
C GLU A 149 -11.88 -3.19 2.18
N ARG A 150 -10.81 -2.94 1.42
CA ARG A 150 -10.61 -1.65 0.74
C ARG A 150 -11.71 -1.35 -0.28
N ALA A 151 -12.15 -2.37 -1.03
CA ALA A 151 -13.24 -2.24 -1.99
C ALA A 151 -14.59 -1.95 -1.30
N LEU A 152 -14.88 -2.57 -0.16
CA LEU A 152 -16.08 -2.30 0.64
C LEU A 152 -16.12 -0.86 1.12
N TYR A 153 -15.01 -0.38 1.67
CA TYR A 153 -14.90 1.00 2.12
C TYR A 153 -15.10 1.99 0.97
N LEU A 154 -14.39 1.81 -0.15
CA LEU A 154 -14.51 2.69 -1.31
C LEU A 154 -15.92 2.64 -1.93
N SER A 155 -16.53 1.45 -1.99
CA SER A 155 -17.94 1.29 -2.40
C SER A 155 -18.88 2.05 -1.48
N GLY A 156 -18.60 2.08 -0.19
CA GLY A 156 -19.36 2.86 0.78
C GLY A 156 -19.24 4.38 0.57
N LEU A 157 -18.04 4.87 0.29
CA LEU A 157 -17.82 6.29 -0.04
C LEU A 157 -18.60 6.70 -1.29
N ILE A 158 -18.52 5.89 -2.35
CA ILE A 158 -19.26 6.11 -3.60
C ILE A 158 -20.78 6.10 -3.35
N ALA A 159 -21.27 5.13 -2.56
CA ALA A 159 -22.68 5.03 -2.22
C ALA A 159 -23.17 6.24 -1.40
N ALA A 160 -22.35 6.78 -0.50
CA ALA A 160 -22.66 7.99 0.26
C ALA A 160 -22.82 9.21 -0.67
N ASP A 161 -21.90 9.42 -1.61
CA ASP A 161 -21.94 10.53 -2.56
C ASP A 161 -23.13 10.42 -3.52
N LEU A 162 -23.49 9.19 -3.92
CA LEU A 162 -24.70 8.90 -4.72
C LEU A 162 -25.97 8.85 -3.88
N ARG A 163 -25.92 9.13 -2.57
CA ARG A 163 -27.07 9.08 -1.62
C ARG A 163 -27.81 7.73 -1.61
N GLN A 164 -27.10 6.64 -1.82
CA GLN A 164 -27.64 5.27 -1.85
C GLN A 164 -27.64 4.67 -0.43
N ASP A 165 -28.62 5.06 0.39
CA ASP A 165 -28.74 4.66 1.81
C ASP A 165 -28.61 3.15 2.01
N THR A 166 -29.33 2.36 1.25
CA THR A 166 -29.34 0.89 1.39
C THR A 166 -27.97 0.28 1.10
N VAL A 167 -27.28 0.75 0.05
CA VAL A 167 -25.93 0.25 -0.31
C VAL A 167 -24.93 0.66 0.75
N LEU A 168 -24.98 1.91 1.20
CA LEU A 168 -24.10 2.42 2.26
C LEU A 168 -24.28 1.62 3.56
N ALA A 169 -25.54 1.38 3.98
CA ALA A 169 -25.84 0.57 5.17
C ALA A 169 -25.30 -0.87 5.03
N GLN A 170 -25.40 -1.45 3.83
CA GLN A 170 -24.85 -2.78 3.56
C GLN A 170 -23.31 -2.76 3.72
N ARG A 171 -22.59 -1.76 3.20
CA ARG A 171 -21.13 -1.65 3.33
C ARG A 171 -20.68 -1.48 4.78
N VAL A 172 -21.43 -0.70 5.58
CA VAL A 172 -21.18 -0.60 7.03
C VAL A 172 -21.29 -1.97 7.72
N ASN A 173 -22.30 -2.76 7.37
CA ASN A 173 -22.48 -4.11 7.92
C ASN A 173 -21.40 -5.09 7.43
N ASP A 174 -21.04 -5.05 6.16
CA ASP A 174 -20.01 -5.91 5.59
C ASP A 174 -18.64 -5.67 6.27
N LEU A 175 -18.29 -4.39 6.52
CA LEU A 175 -17.05 -4.00 7.22
C LEU A 175 -17.05 -4.42 8.70
N ALA A 176 -18.19 -4.67 9.33
CA ALA A 176 -18.26 -5.13 10.71
C ALA A 176 -17.60 -6.51 10.92
N THR A 177 -17.40 -7.28 9.85
CA THR A 177 -16.74 -8.59 9.90
C THR A 177 -15.22 -8.50 10.03
N PHE A 178 -14.63 -7.36 9.69
CA PHE A 178 -13.18 -7.10 9.79
C PHE A 178 -12.84 -6.55 11.17
N ARG A 179 -11.73 -7.03 11.75
CA ARG A 179 -11.35 -6.69 13.13
C ARG A 179 -10.18 -5.72 13.22
N GLU A 180 -9.49 -5.48 12.12
CA GLU A 180 -8.39 -4.55 12.01
C GLU A 180 -8.82 -3.13 12.37
N THR A 181 -7.95 -2.39 13.07
CA THR A 181 -8.26 -1.02 13.52
C THR A 181 -8.59 -0.11 12.34
N SER A 182 -7.90 -0.26 11.21
CA SER A 182 -8.18 0.50 9.99
C SER A 182 -9.60 0.28 9.48
N ALA A 183 -10.03 -0.99 9.38
CA ALA A 183 -11.38 -1.35 8.95
C ALA A 183 -12.47 -0.81 9.90
N GLN A 184 -12.20 -0.79 11.21
CA GLN A 184 -13.15 -0.21 12.19
C GLN A 184 -13.27 1.31 12.02
N VAL A 185 -12.17 2.01 11.75
CA VAL A 185 -12.19 3.45 11.46
C VAL A 185 -12.89 3.73 10.14
N ASP A 186 -12.65 2.91 9.10
CA ASP A 186 -13.36 2.99 7.82
C ASP A 186 -14.86 2.79 8.00
N ARG A 187 -15.25 1.78 8.76
CA ARG A 187 -16.65 1.52 9.10
C ARG A 187 -17.29 2.69 9.84
N GLN A 188 -16.56 3.27 10.81
CA GLN A 188 -17.07 4.43 11.57
C GLN A 188 -17.25 5.65 10.67
N GLU A 189 -16.35 5.90 9.72
CA GLU A 189 -16.53 6.98 8.74
C GLU A 189 -17.78 6.76 7.87
N LEU A 190 -17.99 5.53 7.37
CA LEU A 190 -19.21 5.22 6.62
C LEU A 190 -20.48 5.31 7.49
N THR A 191 -20.40 4.96 8.77
CA THR A 191 -21.51 5.11 9.70
C THR A 191 -21.88 6.58 9.91
N ALA A 192 -20.88 7.46 10.06
CA ALA A 192 -21.10 8.90 10.17
C ALA A 192 -21.76 9.46 8.90
N ARG A 193 -21.33 9.04 7.71
CA ARG A 193 -21.98 9.41 6.44
C ARG A 193 -23.42 8.93 6.35
N LEU A 194 -23.67 7.69 6.79
CA LEU A 194 -25.01 7.12 6.82
C LEU A 194 -25.95 7.89 7.79
N ASN A 195 -25.45 8.25 8.97
CA ASN A 195 -26.20 9.04 9.94
C ASN A 195 -26.53 10.44 9.40
N LEU A 196 -25.56 11.09 8.74
CA LEU A 196 -25.80 12.37 8.08
C LEU A 196 -26.88 12.24 6.98
N LEU A 197 -26.78 11.21 6.14
CA LEU A 197 -27.77 10.94 5.08
C LEU A 197 -29.17 10.70 5.63
N ARG A 198 -29.28 10.13 6.83
CA ARG A 198 -30.54 9.84 7.54
C ARG A 198 -31.06 11.01 8.40
N GLY A 199 -30.43 12.17 8.33
CA GLY A 199 -30.86 13.35 9.07
C GLY A 199 -30.56 13.29 10.57
N GLN A 200 -29.46 12.61 10.95
CA GLN A 200 -28.94 12.52 12.33
C GLN A 200 -27.58 13.28 12.43
N PRO A 201 -27.59 14.62 12.24
CA PRO A 201 -26.35 15.36 12.06
C PRO A 201 -25.49 15.45 13.34
N GLU A 202 -26.09 15.48 14.54
CA GLU A 202 -25.34 15.51 15.80
C GLU A 202 -24.54 14.22 15.99
N LEU A 203 -25.15 13.08 15.69
CA LEU A 203 -24.49 11.78 15.77
C LEU A 203 -23.40 11.68 14.71
N ALA A 204 -23.69 12.10 13.48
CA ALA A 204 -22.70 12.14 12.40
C ALA A 204 -21.50 13.03 12.77
N SER A 205 -21.73 14.21 13.38
CA SER A 205 -20.66 15.11 13.83
C SER A 205 -19.77 14.46 14.87
N SER A 206 -20.35 13.86 15.91
CA SER A 206 -19.57 13.21 16.98
C SER A 206 -18.73 12.03 16.47
N GLU A 207 -19.29 11.20 15.59
CA GLU A 207 -18.58 10.06 14.98
C GLU A 207 -17.46 10.54 14.04
N SER A 208 -17.72 11.56 13.22
CA SER A 208 -16.71 12.14 12.32
C SER A 208 -15.53 12.72 13.10
N LEU A 209 -15.76 13.41 14.21
CA LEU A 209 -14.68 13.93 15.06
C LEU A 209 -13.85 12.79 15.69
N SER A 210 -14.47 11.67 16.03
CA SER A 210 -13.73 10.47 16.46
C SER A 210 -12.87 9.90 15.34
N VAL A 211 -13.39 9.86 14.09
CA VAL A 211 -12.62 9.45 12.90
C VAL A 211 -11.46 10.42 12.66
N VAL A 212 -11.65 11.74 12.76
CA VAL A 212 -10.57 12.74 12.65
C VAL A 212 -9.43 12.41 13.60
N LYS A 213 -9.76 12.10 14.88
CA LYS A 213 -8.75 11.73 15.86
C LYS A 213 -8.02 10.44 15.48
N SER A 214 -8.74 9.38 15.12
CA SER A 214 -8.15 8.09 14.78
C SER A 214 -7.25 8.18 13.54
N ARG A 215 -7.66 8.92 12.49
CA ARG A 215 -6.84 9.15 11.30
C ARG A 215 -5.58 9.96 11.59
N ARG A 216 -5.70 10.98 12.46
CA ARG A 216 -4.53 11.76 12.90
C ARG A 216 -3.52 10.89 13.65
N ASP A 217 -3.99 10.10 14.60
CA ASP A 217 -3.16 9.21 15.41
C ASP A 217 -2.46 8.14 14.52
N ALA A 218 -3.09 7.75 13.41
CA ALA A 218 -2.55 6.84 12.39
C ALA A 218 -1.70 7.54 11.31
N LEU A 219 -1.47 8.86 11.40
CA LEU A 219 -0.77 9.68 10.40
C LEU A 219 -1.42 9.65 9.00
N ASP A 220 -2.69 9.24 8.90
CA ASP A 220 -3.48 9.32 7.68
C ASP A 220 -4.08 10.73 7.52
N TYR A 221 -3.22 11.67 7.15
CA TYR A 221 -3.63 13.08 7.01
C TYR A 221 -4.67 13.34 5.92
N ARG A 222 -4.70 12.50 4.88
CA ARG A 222 -5.74 12.59 3.83
C ARG A 222 -7.09 12.11 4.36
N GLY A 223 -7.13 10.97 5.03
CA GLY A 223 -8.33 10.49 5.71
C GLY A 223 -8.81 11.47 6.79
N MET A 224 -7.88 12.08 7.52
CA MET A 224 -8.18 13.12 8.51
C MET A 224 -8.88 14.32 7.86
N ARG A 225 -8.38 14.87 6.76
CA ARG A 225 -9.01 15.99 6.04
C ARG A 225 -10.40 15.62 5.55
N ARG A 226 -10.57 14.44 4.94
CA ARG A 226 -11.90 13.95 4.52
C ARG A 226 -12.87 13.84 5.68
N ALA A 227 -12.41 13.39 6.84
CA ALA A 227 -13.23 13.32 8.05
C ALA A 227 -13.55 14.71 8.64
N LEU A 228 -12.64 15.70 8.52
CA LEU A 228 -12.89 17.09 8.89
C LEU A 228 -13.98 17.71 8.03
N THR A 229 -13.97 17.47 6.71
CA THR A 229 -15.03 17.91 5.80
C THR A 229 -16.38 17.30 6.20
N LEU A 230 -16.41 15.98 6.47
CA LEU A 230 -17.64 15.30 6.93
C LEU A 230 -18.15 15.86 8.26
N ALA A 231 -17.24 16.14 9.21
CA ALA A 231 -17.61 16.73 10.50
C ALA A 231 -18.14 18.17 10.34
N ALA A 232 -17.58 18.94 9.42
CA ALA A 232 -18.05 20.28 9.10
C ALA A 232 -19.47 20.26 8.48
N ASP A 233 -19.70 19.34 7.52
CA ASP A 233 -21.02 19.20 6.88
C ASP A 233 -22.09 18.72 7.89
N ALA A 234 -21.71 17.83 8.80
CA ALA A 234 -22.57 17.38 9.87
C ALA A 234 -22.88 18.52 10.88
N ALA A 235 -21.87 19.32 11.24
CA ALA A 235 -22.06 20.49 12.11
C ALA A 235 -22.98 21.56 11.49
N ASP A 236 -22.84 21.83 10.18
CA ASP A 236 -23.74 22.72 9.46
C ASP A 236 -25.17 22.19 9.45
N ALA A 237 -25.37 20.90 9.17
CA ALA A 237 -26.67 20.27 9.18
C ALA A 237 -27.33 20.28 10.59
N ALA A 238 -26.50 20.29 11.65
CA ALA A 238 -26.93 20.43 13.05
C ALA A 238 -27.19 21.90 13.46
N GLY A 239 -26.90 22.88 12.59
CA GLY A 239 -27.01 24.31 12.88
C GLY A 239 -25.83 24.93 13.62
N HIS A 240 -24.72 24.21 13.80
CA HIS A 240 -23.50 24.62 14.51
C HIS A 240 -22.51 25.34 13.57
N GLN A 241 -22.92 26.45 12.97
CA GLN A 241 -22.18 27.13 11.89
C GLN A 241 -20.76 27.54 12.28
N SER A 242 -20.55 28.03 13.52
CA SER A 242 -19.21 28.39 14.00
C SER A 242 -18.26 27.20 14.09
N GLN A 243 -18.76 26.05 14.51
CA GLN A 243 -17.99 24.80 14.55
C GLN A 243 -17.66 24.33 13.14
N ALA A 244 -18.62 24.35 12.22
CA ALA A 244 -18.40 23.97 10.83
C ALA A 244 -17.33 24.84 10.17
N ALA A 245 -17.37 26.18 10.38
CA ALA A 245 -16.36 27.10 9.86
C ALA A 245 -14.96 26.79 10.41
N ALA A 246 -14.84 26.50 11.72
CA ALA A 246 -13.56 26.13 12.34
C ALA A 246 -13.00 24.84 11.78
N LEU A 247 -13.84 23.82 11.54
CA LEU A 247 -13.42 22.52 10.97
C LEU A 247 -12.95 22.66 9.53
N ARG A 248 -13.63 23.45 8.69
CA ARG A 248 -13.18 23.77 7.32
C ARG A 248 -11.87 24.54 7.31
N GLN A 249 -11.67 25.45 8.27
CA GLN A 249 -10.39 26.15 8.40
C GLN A 249 -9.24 25.18 8.75
N GLN A 250 -9.47 24.22 9.66
CA GLN A 250 -8.47 23.20 9.99
C GLN A 250 -8.13 22.32 8.80
N GLU A 251 -9.13 21.91 8.04
CA GLU A 251 -8.96 21.13 6.80
C GLU A 251 -8.12 21.91 5.79
N ASN A 252 -8.46 23.16 5.49
CA ASN A 252 -7.77 24.02 4.53
C ASN A 252 -6.29 24.26 4.92
N ILE A 253 -6.01 24.53 6.20
CA ILE A 253 -4.62 24.68 6.69
C ILE A 253 -3.84 23.40 6.45
N SER A 254 -4.42 22.23 6.77
CA SER A 254 -3.77 20.93 6.56
C SER A 254 -3.50 20.67 5.07
N GLU A 255 -4.42 21.03 4.20
CA GLU A 255 -4.26 20.88 2.75
C GLU A 255 -3.17 21.78 2.18
N GLN A 256 -3.16 23.07 2.58
CA GLN A 256 -2.14 24.02 2.15
C GLN A 256 -0.72 23.59 2.57
N VAL A 257 -0.56 23.04 3.77
CA VAL A 257 0.74 22.54 4.24
C VAL A 257 1.16 21.31 3.43
N ALA A 258 0.23 20.39 3.18
CA ALA A 258 0.52 19.20 2.37
C ALA A 258 0.91 19.56 0.93
N ALA A 259 0.23 20.54 0.33
CA ALA A 259 0.55 21.03 -1.02
C ALA A 259 1.94 21.71 -1.10
N LYS A 260 2.34 22.45 -0.06
CA LYS A 260 3.68 23.03 0.02
C LYS A 260 4.77 21.95 0.10
N GLN A 261 4.57 20.93 0.92
CA GLN A 261 5.52 19.81 1.03
C GLN A 261 5.68 19.08 -0.31
N ALA A 262 4.57 18.78 -1.01
CA ALA A 262 4.63 18.16 -2.33
C ALA A 262 5.34 19.04 -3.38
N GLY A 263 5.22 20.38 -3.29
CA GLY A 263 5.94 21.31 -4.14
C GLY A 263 7.43 21.41 -3.82
N ASP A 264 7.83 21.33 -2.55
CA ASP A 264 9.23 21.33 -2.13
C ASP A 264 9.96 20.04 -2.52
N ASP A 265 9.28 18.89 -2.50
CA ASP A 265 9.84 17.62 -2.95
C ASP A 265 10.21 17.60 -4.44
N SER A 266 9.62 18.50 -5.25
CA SER A 266 9.96 18.66 -6.66
C SER A 266 11.31 19.36 -6.91
N VAL A 267 11.93 19.92 -5.87
CA VAL A 267 13.23 20.63 -5.91
C VAL A 267 14.35 19.76 -5.31
N VAL A 268 14.34 18.46 -5.56
CA VAL A 268 15.50 17.63 -5.21
C VAL A 268 16.64 17.91 -6.18
N PRO A 269 17.86 18.25 -5.71
CA PRO A 269 19.01 18.42 -6.58
C PRO A 269 19.21 17.13 -7.39
N LYS A 270 19.24 17.28 -8.72
CA LYS A 270 19.60 16.19 -9.63
C LYS A 270 20.87 15.54 -9.09
N ALA A 271 20.77 14.30 -8.63
CA ALA A 271 21.91 13.56 -8.12
C ALA A 271 22.98 13.60 -9.22
N THR A 272 24.04 14.32 -8.98
CA THR A 272 25.24 14.26 -9.81
C THR A 272 25.72 12.82 -9.76
N ALA A 273 25.77 12.17 -10.92
CA ALA A 273 26.31 10.84 -11.06
C ALA A 273 27.64 10.77 -10.28
N PRO A 274 27.89 9.68 -9.52
CA PRO A 274 29.14 9.56 -8.80
C PRO A 274 30.30 9.68 -9.79
N GLU A 275 31.12 10.72 -9.61
CA GLU A 275 32.35 10.89 -10.31
C GLU A 275 33.18 9.61 -10.12
N LYS A 276 33.64 9.01 -11.21
CA LYS A 276 34.42 7.78 -11.17
C LYS A 276 35.56 7.94 -10.16
N ALA A 277 35.45 7.28 -9.03
CA ALA A 277 36.51 7.20 -8.05
C ALA A 277 37.70 6.46 -8.72
N GLU A 278 38.81 7.15 -8.86
CA GLU A 278 40.10 6.52 -9.21
C GLU A 278 40.49 5.55 -8.08
N PRO A 279 41.10 4.38 -8.41
CA PRO A 279 41.56 3.43 -7.41
C PRO A 279 42.85 3.94 -6.75
N GLY A 280 42.76 4.62 -5.64
CA GLY A 280 43.91 5.16 -4.92
C GLY A 280 43.67 5.32 -3.41
N LYS A 281 44.19 4.35 -2.64
CA LYS A 281 44.57 4.39 -1.23
C LYS A 281 43.47 4.68 -0.22
N VAL A 282 42.87 3.62 0.27
CA VAL A 282 42.11 3.62 1.55
C VAL A 282 43.12 3.74 2.71
N THR A 283 43.14 4.90 3.38
CA THR A 283 43.77 5.05 4.70
C THR A 283 42.66 4.99 5.73
N VAL A 284 42.55 3.86 6.41
CA VAL A 284 41.62 3.69 7.53
C VAL A 284 42.22 4.40 8.75
N GLN A 285 41.68 5.57 9.13
CA GLN A 285 41.93 6.15 10.44
C GLN A 285 40.89 5.61 11.44
N VAL A 286 41.36 4.68 12.28
CA VAL A 286 40.60 4.23 13.45
C VAL A 286 40.77 5.27 14.55
N HIS A 287 39.75 6.06 14.82
CA HIS A 287 39.71 6.89 16.06
C HIS A 287 39.19 6.02 17.20
N GLY A 288 40.14 5.43 17.94
CA GLY A 288 39.88 4.83 19.23
C GLY A 288 39.86 5.93 20.30
N THR A 289 38.75 6.13 20.96
CA THR A 289 38.70 6.82 22.26
C THR A 289 39.10 5.84 23.34
N PRO A 290 40.02 6.21 24.23
CA PRO A 290 40.40 5.36 25.39
C PRO A 290 39.29 5.43 26.44
N VAL A 291 38.78 4.27 26.82
CA VAL A 291 37.96 4.12 28.03
C VAL A 291 38.89 4.15 29.22
N ASP A 292 38.75 5.17 30.05
CA ASP A 292 39.41 5.29 31.35
C ASP A 292 38.83 4.25 32.32
N GLN A 293 39.64 3.28 32.66
CA GLN A 293 39.40 2.35 33.78
C GLN A 293 40.16 2.85 35.01
N SER A 294 39.54 3.72 35.80
CA SER A 294 39.98 3.94 37.17
C SER A 294 38.79 4.20 38.08
N GLY A 295 38.50 3.26 38.96
CA GLY A 295 37.48 3.46 39.99
C GLY A 295 36.94 2.17 40.61
N LEU A 296 37.80 1.19 40.91
CA LEU A 296 37.51 0.20 41.95
C LEU A 296 38.07 0.76 43.27
N GLY A 297 37.17 1.22 44.13
CA GLY A 297 37.44 1.53 45.52
C GLY A 297 36.43 0.80 46.37
N ALA A 298 36.95 -0.13 47.17
CA ALA A 298 36.24 -0.90 48.17
C ALA A 298 36.04 -0.09 49.47
N SER A 299 35.15 -0.67 50.31
CA SER A 299 34.90 -0.44 51.76
C SER A 299 33.60 0.33 52.02
N ASP A 300 32.71 -0.07 52.84
CA ASP A 300 32.51 -1.05 53.96
C ASP A 300 31.03 -1.47 53.98
#